data_2a14b31f9be288cc35389b54ca8ad1fe
#
_entry.id   2a14b31f9be288cc35389b54ca8ad1fe
#
_cell.length_a   1.000
_cell.length_b   1.000
_cell.length_c   1.000
_cell.angle_alpha   90.00
_cell.angle_beta   90.00
_cell.angle_gamma   90.00
#
_symmetry.space_group_name_H-M   'P 1'
#
loop_
_entity.id
_entity.type
_entity.pdbx_description
1 polymer ?
#
loop_
_entity_poly.entity_id
_entity_poly.type
_entity_poly.pdbx_seq_one_letter_code
_entity_poly.pdbx_strand_id
1 'polypeptide(L)'
;MSVRKRLFSPPSLPNTRLLALAGLAVTLGSVLVVLRDVVDISGDLSAFYLLIVASLAVGTVLARLLRVGVALALAGVALTVGLVVYVTSLSYDPALPAMVESNLQLLSGQSILEIERSTIWALSITPAPVFVTWYLGLRGWYGVATAVAGGLLGYLVLTGDAGPTVTLFGVIGGAAAIGFGDLHRRGASVHTGESVAVILAVMVLVPALVSVVPGSSGGTVELVGGGDGPDTIEANLLSAESAFEVAGSISLSPAVRFEVQSPESRYWRVSSYNRYTGNGWVRSGETIPYSAAELSSPSGESRRLTQQFSVESSTNAMPAAWRPIAVGSAVANDTRITSEGDLEPVGQLSSGDSYQVTSSIPVVSPEALSGAVGDDPSDIVERYT
;
A
#
# COMPACT_ATOMS: atom_id res chain seq x y z
N MET A 1 41.27 37.14 42.85
CA MET A 1 39.97 36.44 42.91
C MET A 1 39.33 36.41 41.52
N SER A 2 39.72 35.50 40.65
CA SER A 2 39.05 35.34 39.32
C SER A 2 39.58 34.16 38.51
N VAL A 3 39.70 32.95 39.09
CA VAL A 3 40.12 31.75 38.30
C VAL A 3 39.12 30.58 38.42
N ARG A 4 38.04 30.77 39.17
CA ARG A 4 37.11 29.64 39.50
C ARG A 4 35.83 29.57 38.63
N LYS A 5 35.70 30.37 37.57
CA LYS A 5 34.46 30.41 36.74
C LYS A 5 34.54 29.73 35.38
N ARG A 6 35.61 29.01 35.05
CA ARG A 6 35.75 28.34 33.74
C ARG A 6 35.67 26.79 33.74
N LEU A 7 35.32 26.16 34.85
CA LEU A 7 35.34 24.67 34.97
C LEU A 7 34.00 23.96 34.86
N PHE A 8 32.91 24.71 34.71
CA PHE A 8 31.58 24.11 34.45
C PHE A 8 30.84 24.91 33.39
N SER A 9 31.35 24.86 32.13
CA SER A 9 30.45 25.08 30.99
C SER A 9 29.63 23.82 30.84
N PRO A 10 28.28 23.89 31.03
CA PRO A 10 27.46 22.72 30.76
C PRO A 10 27.71 22.29 29.28
N PRO A 11 27.70 20.98 28.99
CA PRO A 11 27.84 20.52 27.60
C PRO A 11 26.82 21.28 26.78
N SER A 12 27.27 21.83 25.64
CA SER A 12 26.41 22.58 24.72
C SER A 12 25.26 21.67 24.32
N LEU A 13 24.07 21.91 24.89
CA LEU A 13 22.86 21.17 24.56
C LEU A 13 22.60 21.29 23.05
N PRO A 14 22.18 20.19 22.40
CA PRO A 14 21.94 20.21 20.98
C PRO A 14 20.96 21.33 20.62
N ASN A 15 21.27 22.08 19.58
CA ASN A 15 20.47 23.20 19.10
C ASN A 15 19.05 22.71 18.78
N THR A 16 18.02 23.31 19.40
CA THR A 16 16.60 22.94 19.18
C THR A 16 16.21 22.91 17.71
N ARG A 17 16.85 23.75 16.89
CA ARG A 17 16.70 23.74 15.43
C ARG A 17 17.18 22.42 14.81
N LEU A 18 18.32 21.89 15.24
CA LEU A 18 18.84 20.62 14.73
C LEU A 18 17.94 19.44 15.13
N LEU A 19 17.43 19.46 16.37
CA LEU A 19 16.48 18.45 16.83
C LEU A 19 15.16 18.49 16.05
N ALA A 20 14.65 19.68 15.73
CA ALA A 20 13.45 19.84 14.91
C ALA A 20 13.68 19.30 13.48
N LEU A 21 14.83 19.63 12.87
CA LEU A 21 15.18 19.11 11.54
C LEU A 21 15.43 17.60 11.55
N ALA A 22 16.03 17.06 12.61
CA ALA A 22 16.21 15.61 12.78
C ALA A 22 14.85 14.89 12.89
N GLY A 23 13.93 15.43 13.68
CA GLY A 23 12.57 14.89 13.77
C GLY A 23 11.86 14.89 12.40
N LEU A 24 11.98 16.01 11.67
CA LEU A 24 11.42 16.11 10.32
C LEU A 24 12.07 15.11 9.35
N ALA A 25 13.38 14.91 9.45
CA ALA A 25 14.11 13.92 8.64
C ALA A 25 13.65 12.48 8.95
N VAL A 26 13.34 12.18 10.22
CA VAL A 26 12.77 10.88 10.61
C VAL A 26 11.39 10.69 9.99
N THR A 27 10.48 11.68 10.08
CA THR A 27 9.15 11.59 9.45
C THR A 27 9.25 11.40 7.94
N LEU A 28 10.10 12.20 7.30
CA LEU A 28 10.32 12.08 5.85
C LEU A 28 10.96 10.74 5.49
N GLY A 29 11.91 10.28 6.29
CA GLY A 29 12.55 8.97 6.14
C GLY A 29 11.56 7.82 6.22
N SER A 30 10.60 7.89 7.15
CA SER A 30 9.51 6.90 7.25
C SER A 30 8.69 6.83 5.96
N VAL A 31 8.29 7.98 5.39
CA VAL A 31 7.62 8.04 4.08
C VAL A 31 8.47 7.41 2.98
N LEU A 32 9.77 7.76 2.95
CA LEU A 32 10.68 7.29 1.90
C LEU A 32 10.98 5.79 1.98
N VAL A 33 10.95 5.20 3.17
CA VAL A 33 11.08 3.74 3.34
C VAL A 33 9.90 3.03 2.68
N VAL A 34 8.68 3.46 2.94
CA VAL A 34 7.48 2.87 2.31
C VAL A 34 7.52 3.03 0.79
N LEU A 35 7.80 4.24 0.29
CA LEU A 35 7.88 4.47 -1.15
C LEU A 35 9.05 3.72 -1.82
N ARG A 36 10.16 3.53 -1.10
CA ARG A 36 11.26 2.68 -1.55
C ARG A 36 10.78 1.24 -1.77
N ASP A 37 10.04 0.69 -0.82
CA ASP A 37 9.55 -0.68 -0.91
C ASP A 37 8.60 -0.84 -2.11
N VAL A 38 7.75 0.14 -2.39
CA VAL A 38 6.93 0.18 -3.62
C VAL A 38 7.78 0.19 -4.89
N VAL A 39 8.86 0.98 -4.93
CA VAL A 39 9.75 1.07 -6.11
C VAL A 39 10.64 -0.16 -6.26
N ASP A 40 11.14 -0.75 -5.15
CA ASP A 40 12.01 -1.94 -5.14
C ASP A 40 11.35 -3.14 -5.83
N ILE A 41 10.04 -3.20 -5.69
CA ILE A 41 9.22 -4.28 -6.24
C ILE A 41 9.23 -4.32 -7.78
N SER A 42 9.27 -3.18 -8.45
CA SER A 42 8.97 -3.10 -9.88
C SER A 42 9.84 -2.13 -10.68
N GLY A 43 10.88 -1.52 -10.06
CA GLY A 43 11.60 -0.43 -10.71
C GLY A 43 13.06 -0.26 -10.35
N ASP A 44 13.63 0.79 -10.91
CA ASP A 44 15.02 1.19 -10.71
C ASP A 44 15.17 2.06 -9.46
N LEU A 45 15.67 1.47 -8.37
CA LEU A 45 15.99 2.19 -7.13
C LEU A 45 17.00 3.34 -7.34
N SER A 46 17.85 3.28 -8.36
CA SER A 46 18.84 4.32 -8.61
C SER A 46 18.17 5.64 -8.99
N ALA A 47 17.14 5.58 -9.83
CA ALA A 47 16.33 6.74 -10.21
C ALA A 47 15.60 7.34 -8.98
N PHE A 48 15.05 6.49 -8.12
CA PHE A 48 14.38 6.92 -6.89
C PHE A 48 15.32 7.69 -5.96
N TYR A 49 16.50 7.14 -5.63
CA TYR A 49 17.47 7.82 -4.77
C TYR A 49 18.02 9.11 -5.40
N LEU A 50 18.22 9.12 -6.71
CA LEU A 50 18.66 10.31 -7.42
C LEU A 50 17.63 11.43 -7.29
N LEU A 51 16.35 11.14 -7.47
CA LEU A 51 15.26 12.12 -7.32
C LEU A 51 15.17 12.65 -5.89
N ILE A 52 15.33 11.80 -4.86
CA ILE A 52 15.35 12.23 -3.47
C ILE A 52 16.52 13.19 -3.21
N VAL A 53 17.73 12.78 -3.58
CA VAL A 53 18.94 13.61 -3.37
C VAL A 53 18.83 14.94 -4.12
N ALA A 54 18.34 14.91 -5.36
CA ALA A 54 18.11 16.13 -6.15
C ALA A 54 17.08 17.03 -5.45
N SER A 55 15.96 16.48 -4.95
CA SER A 55 14.91 17.24 -4.27
C SER A 55 15.42 17.90 -2.98
N LEU A 56 16.21 17.18 -2.18
CA LEU A 56 16.84 17.71 -0.96
C LEU A 56 17.89 18.79 -1.26
N ALA A 57 18.73 18.57 -2.28
CA ALA A 57 19.74 19.51 -2.70
C ALA A 57 19.10 20.81 -3.23
N VAL A 58 18.14 20.70 -4.14
CA VAL A 58 17.37 21.82 -4.68
C VAL A 58 16.65 22.55 -3.54
N GLY A 59 15.97 21.80 -2.64
CA GLY A 59 15.30 22.36 -1.47
C GLY A 59 16.26 23.16 -0.58
N THR A 60 17.47 22.66 -0.36
CA THR A 60 18.51 23.35 0.45
C THR A 60 18.99 24.65 -0.21
N VAL A 61 19.23 24.63 -1.50
CA VAL A 61 19.66 25.80 -2.25
C VAL A 61 18.54 26.84 -2.32
N LEU A 62 17.35 26.42 -2.71
CA LEU A 62 16.23 27.33 -2.91
C LEU A 62 15.67 27.88 -1.59
N ALA A 63 15.86 27.18 -0.46
CA ALA A 63 15.52 27.73 0.87
C ALA A 63 16.28 29.01 1.20
N ARG A 64 17.44 29.26 0.58
CA ARG A 64 18.22 30.47 0.73
C ARG A 64 17.90 31.58 -0.29
N LEU A 65 17.39 31.19 -1.46
CA LEU A 65 17.23 32.07 -2.61
C LEU A 65 15.79 32.53 -2.85
N LEU A 66 14.81 31.66 -2.63
CA LEU A 66 13.44 31.93 -3.03
C LEU A 66 12.51 32.25 -1.85
N ARG A 67 11.44 32.99 -2.17
CA ARG A 67 10.31 33.20 -1.25
C ARG A 67 9.43 31.94 -1.23
N VAL A 68 8.74 31.69 -0.10
CA VAL A 68 7.91 30.51 0.12
C VAL A 68 6.87 30.33 -0.99
N GLY A 69 6.17 31.39 -1.39
CA GLY A 69 5.17 31.30 -2.46
C GLY A 69 5.71 30.82 -3.79
N VAL A 70 6.92 31.29 -4.18
CA VAL A 70 7.57 30.85 -5.43
C VAL A 70 8.02 29.38 -5.34
N ALA A 71 8.56 28.98 -4.20
CA ALA A 71 8.97 27.60 -3.97
C ALA A 71 7.79 26.64 -4.01
N LEU A 72 6.66 26.99 -3.39
CA LEU A 72 5.43 26.20 -3.46
C LEU A 72 4.84 26.14 -4.87
N ALA A 73 4.91 27.24 -5.62
CA ALA A 73 4.49 27.24 -7.03
C ALA A 73 5.35 26.31 -7.88
N LEU A 74 6.68 26.30 -7.68
CA LEU A 74 7.59 25.36 -8.34
C LEU A 74 7.28 23.89 -7.96
N ALA A 75 7.00 23.63 -6.70
CA ALA A 75 6.58 22.29 -6.24
C ALA A 75 5.26 21.87 -6.90
N GLY A 76 4.30 22.78 -7.01
CA GLY A 76 3.03 22.53 -7.71
C GLY A 76 3.25 22.21 -9.20
N VAL A 77 4.12 22.96 -9.87
CA VAL A 77 4.48 22.66 -11.27
C VAL A 77 5.17 21.30 -11.38
N ALA A 78 6.12 20.97 -10.50
CA ALA A 78 6.80 19.69 -10.50
C ALA A 78 5.82 18.52 -10.27
N LEU A 79 4.87 18.67 -9.35
CA LEU A 79 3.83 17.69 -9.09
C LEU A 79 2.91 17.52 -10.31
N THR A 80 2.50 18.62 -10.95
CA THR A 80 1.67 18.56 -12.16
C THR A 80 2.41 17.88 -13.30
N VAL A 81 3.69 18.19 -13.52
CA VAL A 81 4.51 17.51 -14.53
C VAL A 81 4.63 16.02 -14.22
N GLY A 82 4.93 15.66 -12.97
CA GLY A 82 4.96 14.26 -12.53
C GLY A 82 3.66 13.54 -12.80
N LEU A 83 2.53 14.14 -12.44
CA LEU A 83 1.20 13.57 -12.68
C LEU A 83 0.90 13.41 -14.18
N VAL A 84 1.28 14.37 -15.01
CA VAL A 84 1.15 14.27 -16.48
C VAL A 84 1.99 13.12 -17.00
N VAL A 85 3.24 12.98 -16.56
CA VAL A 85 4.11 11.84 -16.93
C VAL A 85 3.47 10.52 -16.55
N TYR A 86 2.93 10.43 -15.33
CA TYR A 86 2.21 9.24 -14.88
C TYR A 86 1.00 8.94 -15.78
N VAL A 87 0.08 9.90 -15.97
CA VAL A 87 -1.13 9.71 -16.78
C VAL A 87 -0.81 9.32 -18.22
N THR A 88 0.19 9.95 -18.83
CA THR A 88 0.61 9.60 -20.21
C THR A 88 1.31 8.24 -20.30
N SER A 89 1.73 7.67 -19.18
CA SER A 89 2.30 6.33 -19.12
C SER A 89 1.25 5.23 -19.04
N LEU A 90 0.00 5.56 -18.69
CA LEU A 90 -1.10 4.59 -18.62
C LEU A 90 -1.47 4.09 -20.02
N SER A 91 -1.90 2.85 -20.09
CA SER A 91 -2.25 2.19 -21.37
C SER A 91 -3.65 2.59 -21.88
N TYR A 92 -4.42 3.33 -21.09
CA TYR A 92 -5.76 3.83 -21.42
C TYR A 92 -5.87 5.32 -21.08
N ASP A 93 -6.88 5.99 -21.63
CA ASP A 93 -7.16 7.42 -21.34
C ASP A 93 -8.17 7.51 -20.18
N PRO A 94 -7.70 7.67 -18.94
CA PRO A 94 -8.59 7.66 -17.78
C PRO A 94 -9.41 8.94 -17.73
N ALA A 95 -10.73 8.82 -17.64
CA ALA A 95 -11.58 9.95 -17.32
C ALA A 95 -11.27 10.47 -15.91
N LEU A 96 -11.13 11.79 -15.73
CA LEU A 96 -10.84 12.42 -14.42
C LEU A 96 -11.72 11.90 -13.27
N PRO A 97 -13.06 11.70 -13.44
CA PRO A 97 -13.89 11.13 -12.39
C PRO A 97 -13.47 9.71 -11.97
N ALA A 98 -13.11 8.86 -12.92
CA ALA A 98 -12.65 7.49 -12.64
C ALA A 98 -11.32 7.48 -11.86
N MET A 99 -10.40 8.39 -12.17
CA MET A 99 -9.15 8.55 -11.41
C MET A 99 -9.41 8.98 -9.96
N VAL A 100 -10.35 9.89 -9.73
CA VAL A 100 -10.71 10.32 -8.37
C VAL A 100 -11.36 9.16 -7.61
N GLU A 101 -12.24 8.41 -8.25
CA GLU A 101 -12.91 7.25 -7.65
C GLU A 101 -11.91 6.15 -7.29
N SER A 102 -10.99 5.81 -8.19
CA SER A 102 -9.90 4.86 -7.91
C SER A 102 -9.03 5.30 -6.73
N ASN A 103 -8.65 6.59 -6.66
CA ASN A 103 -7.88 7.10 -5.52
C ASN A 103 -8.68 7.11 -4.20
N LEU A 104 -10.00 7.27 -4.25
CA LEU A 104 -10.86 7.15 -3.06
C LEU A 104 -10.98 5.68 -2.61
N GLN A 105 -11.03 4.73 -3.54
CA GLN A 105 -11.01 3.30 -3.24
C GLN A 105 -9.69 2.88 -2.58
N LEU A 106 -8.55 3.44 -2.99
CA LEU A 106 -7.27 3.20 -2.32
C LEU A 106 -7.30 3.60 -0.83
N LEU A 107 -8.06 4.63 -0.45
CA LEU A 107 -8.21 5.05 0.95
C LEU A 107 -9.03 4.06 1.80
N SER A 108 -9.63 3.04 1.17
CA SER A 108 -10.33 1.95 1.89
C SER A 108 -9.43 0.76 2.23
N GLY A 109 -8.10 0.90 2.09
CA GLY A 109 -7.12 -0.11 2.47
C GLY A 109 -6.52 -0.89 1.29
N GLN A 110 -6.78 -0.47 0.06
CA GLN A 110 -6.14 -1.06 -1.12
C GLN A 110 -4.70 -0.53 -1.27
N SER A 111 -3.75 -1.44 -1.46
CA SER A 111 -2.33 -1.09 -1.59
C SER A 111 -2.05 -0.24 -2.84
N ILE A 112 -1.11 0.68 -2.73
CA ILE A 112 -0.57 1.45 -3.89
C ILE A 112 0.00 0.53 -4.98
N LEU A 113 0.42 -0.68 -4.61
CA LEU A 113 0.90 -1.68 -5.58
C LEU A 113 -0.16 -2.11 -6.60
N GLU A 114 -1.44 -1.89 -6.32
CA GLU A 114 -2.54 -2.14 -7.27
C GLU A 114 -2.65 -1.07 -8.37
N ILE A 115 -2.05 0.09 -8.16
CA ILE A 115 -2.04 1.15 -9.17
C ILE A 115 -1.26 0.66 -10.39
N GLU A 116 -1.87 0.74 -11.56
CA GLU A 116 -1.15 0.51 -12.80
C GLU A 116 0.12 1.38 -12.83
N ARG A 117 1.28 0.74 -13.05
CA ARG A 117 2.61 1.39 -13.03
C ARG A 117 2.91 2.14 -11.72
N SER A 118 2.67 1.49 -10.59
CA SER A 118 2.93 2.02 -9.23
C SER A 118 4.32 2.64 -9.06
N THR A 119 5.35 2.09 -9.74
CA THR A 119 6.70 2.65 -9.76
C THR A 119 6.74 4.06 -10.39
N ILE A 120 6.11 4.24 -11.57
CA ILE A 120 6.07 5.53 -12.26
C ILE A 120 5.28 6.53 -11.41
N TRP A 121 4.19 6.08 -10.79
CA TRP A 121 3.41 6.88 -9.85
C TRP A 121 4.28 7.35 -8.67
N ALA A 122 4.98 6.44 -7.98
CA ALA A 122 5.85 6.75 -6.86
C ALA A 122 6.97 7.72 -7.25
N LEU A 123 7.66 7.49 -8.37
CA LEU A 123 8.72 8.37 -8.88
C LEU A 123 8.18 9.75 -9.26
N SER A 124 6.96 9.84 -9.78
CA SER A 124 6.34 11.09 -10.21
C SER A 124 5.88 11.96 -9.04
N ILE A 125 5.38 11.35 -7.97
CA ILE A 125 4.84 12.08 -6.81
C ILE A 125 5.93 12.42 -5.79
N THR A 126 6.92 11.54 -5.55
CA THR A 126 7.92 11.68 -4.48
C THR A 126 8.67 13.01 -4.46
N PRO A 127 9.14 13.59 -5.58
CA PRO A 127 10.00 14.77 -5.56
C PRO A 127 9.37 16.01 -4.91
N ALA A 128 8.08 16.25 -5.15
CA ALA A 128 7.40 17.45 -4.69
C ALA A 128 7.21 17.49 -3.16
N PRO A 129 6.65 16.47 -2.47
CA PRO A 129 6.56 16.45 -1.02
C PRO A 129 7.92 16.46 -0.32
N VAL A 130 8.91 15.74 -0.85
CA VAL A 130 10.29 15.75 -0.31
C VAL A 130 10.86 17.15 -0.35
N PHE A 131 10.77 17.81 -1.50
CA PHE A 131 11.23 19.20 -1.66
C PHE A 131 10.50 20.16 -0.71
N VAL A 132 9.15 20.13 -0.69
CA VAL A 132 8.34 21.04 0.14
C VAL A 132 8.62 20.84 1.62
N THR A 133 8.62 19.61 2.09
CA THR A 133 8.90 19.27 3.49
C THR A 133 10.25 19.79 3.92
N TRP A 134 11.29 19.50 3.15
CA TRP A 134 12.66 19.91 3.45
C TRP A 134 12.84 21.42 3.36
N TYR A 135 12.34 22.05 2.31
CA TYR A 135 12.37 23.49 2.10
C TYR A 135 11.71 24.26 3.28
N LEU A 136 10.50 23.85 3.66
CA LEU A 136 9.76 24.49 4.76
C LEU A 136 10.42 24.27 6.11
N GLY A 137 10.98 23.07 6.35
CA GLY A 137 11.76 22.77 7.55
C GLY A 137 12.98 23.71 7.70
N LEU A 138 13.74 23.91 6.62
CA LEU A 138 14.89 24.82 6.62
C LEU A 138 14.48 26.29 6.84
N ARG A 139 13.27 26.67 6.43
CA ARG A 139 12.70 28.00 6.66
C ARG A 139 12.07 28.18 8.05
N GLY A 140 12.08 27.13 8.89
CA GLY A 140 11.51 27.15 10.24
C GLY A 140 9.99 26.98 10.31
N TRP A 141 9.34 26.57 9.21
CA TRP A 141 7.90 26.30 9.14
C TRP A 141 7.62 24.82 9.49
N TYR A 142 8.14 24.39 10.64
CA TYR A 142 8.13 22.97 11.06
C TYR A 142 6.74 22.35 11.07
N GLY A 143 5.71 23.06 11.57
CA GLY A 143 4.34 22.55 11.61
C GLY A 143 3.78 22.24 10.23
N VAL A 144 3.98 23.15 9.25
CA VAL A 144 3.51 22.92 7.88
C VAL A 144 4.33 21.84 7.19
N ALA A 145 5.67 21.84 7.40
CA ALA A 145 6.54 20.77 6.89
C ALA A 145 6.13 19.39 7.40
N THR A 146 5.84 19.28 8.70
CA THR A 146 5.35 18.03 9.31
C THR A 146 3.96 17.67 8.79
N ALA A 147 3.08 18.65 8.56
CA ALA A 147 1.77 18.37 7.98
C ALA A 147 1.86 17.79 6.56
N VAL A 148 2.81 18.23 5.75
CA VAL A 148 3.03 17.67 4.39
C VAL A 148 3.55 16.24 4.48
N ALA A 149 4.65 15.99 5.23
CA ALA A 149 5.22 14.65 5.36
C ALA A 149 4.27 13.69 6.10
N GLY A 150 3.63 14.18 7.18
CA GLY A 150 2.69 13.39 7.96
C GLY A 150 1.38 13.11 7.22
N GLY A 151 0.92 14.04 6.38
CA GLY A 151 -0.24 13.81 5.50
C GLY A 151 0.04 12.72 4.46
N LEU A 152 1.25 12.73 3.86
CA LEU A 152 1.67 11.67 2.95
C LEU A 152 1.84 10.33 3.68
N LEU A 153 2.45 10.32 4.89
CA LEU A 153 2.53 9.11 5.69
C LEU A 153 1.14 8.60 6.06
N GLY A 154 0.22 9.49 6.44
CA GLY A 154 -1.17 9.15 6.74
C GLY A 154 -1.88 8.52 5.52
N TYR A 155 -1.63 9.04 4.33
CA TYR A 155 -2.12 8.43 3.09
C TYR A 155 -1.60 7.00 2.93
N LEU A 156 -0.26 6.79 3.11
CA LEU A 156 0.36 5.46 3.02
C LEU A 156 -0.12 4.48 4.11
N VAL A 157 -0.54 5.00 5.28
CA VAL A 157 -1.18 4.18 6.33
C VAL A 157 -2.59 3.78 5.91
N LEU A 158 -3.35 4.69 5.32
CA LEU A 158 -4.73 4.41 4.88
C LEU A 158 -4.77 3.44 3.70
N THR A 159 -3.75 3.44 2.84
CA THR A 159 -3.61 2.46 1.76
C THR A 159 -3.03 1.12 2.23
N GLY A 160 -2.69 0.98 3.52
CA GLY A 160 -2.13 -0.26 4.06
C GLY A 160 -0.65 -0.49 3.78
N ASP A 161 0.01 0.40 3.02
CA ASP A 161 1.42 0.22 2.63
C ASP A 161 2.42 0.54 3.75
N ALA A 162 2.02 1.37 4.73
CA ALA A 162 2.88 1.73 5.85
C ALA A 162 2.68 0.80 7.04
N GLY A 163 3.63 -0.07 7.31
CA GLY A 163 3.62 -0.95 8.47
C GLY A 163 3.67 -0.19 9.81
N PRO A 164 3.24 -0.83 10.93
CA PRO A 164 3.12 -0.18 12.25
C PRO A 164 4.41 0.46 12.76
N THR A 165 5.55 -0.21 12.55
CA THR A 165 6.86 0.27 13.00
C THR A 165 7.28 1.55 12.29
N VAL A 166 7.14 1.60 10.97
CA VAL A 166 7.48 2.78 10.15
C VAL A 166 6.57 3.94 10.50
N THR A 167 5.28 3.68 10.68
CA THR A 167 4.28 4.66 11.12
C THR A 167 4.65 5.25 12.47
N LEU A 168 5.03 4.42 13.46
CA LEU A 168 5.44 4.86 14.78
C LEU A 168 6.64 5.81 14.71
N PHE A 169 7.70 5.46 13.98
CA PHE A 169 8.86 6.34 13.81
C PHE A 169 8.49 7.66 13.14
N GLY A 170 7.62 7.64 12.13
CA GLY A 170 7.14 8.84 11.46
C GLY A 170 6.35 9.76 12.38
N VAL A 171 5.49 9.22 13.22
CA VAL A 171 4.72 9.99 14.23
C VAL A 171 5.64 10.59 15.30
N ILE A 172 6.59 9.80 15.84
CA ILE A 172 7.57 10.29 16.81
C ILE A 172 8.41 11.43 16.19
N GLY A 173 8.88 11.22 14.95
CA GLY A 173 9.63 12.24 14.22
C GLY A 173 8.84 13.54 14.06
N GLY A 174 7.57 13.44 13.64
CA GLY A 174 6.68 14.58 13.47
C GLY A 174 6.41 15.33 14.76
N ALA A 175 6.13 14.60 15.84
CA ALA A 175 5.96 15.16 17.17
C ALA A 175 7.22 15.90 17.65
N ALA A 176 8.40 15.30 17.44
CA ALA A 176 9.68 15.93 17.76
C ALA A 176 9.92 17.18 16.90
N ALA A 177 9.62 17.14 15.60
CA ALA A 177 9.77 18.28 14.69
C ALA A 177 8.90 19.46 15.14
N ILE A 178 7.65 19.24 15.51
CA ILE A 178 6.74 20.27 15.99
C ILE A 178 7.19 20.78 17.37
N GLY A 179 7.47 19.88 18.33
CA GLY A 179 7.82 20.25 19.71
C GLY A 179 9.13 21.06 19.77
N PHE A 180 10.22 20.55 19.20
CA PHE A 180 11.49 21.26 19.15
C PHE A 180 11.47 22.48 18.23
N GLY A 181 10.64 22.45 17.17
CA GLY A 181 10.40 23.58 16.30
C GLY A 181 9.71 24.74 16.99
N ASP A 182 8.74 24.48 17.83
CA ASP A 182 8.06 25.50 18.65
C ASP A 182 9.02 26.11 19.71
N LEU A 183 9.79 25.24 20.41
CA LEU A 183 10.85 25.70 21.31
C LEU A 183 11.87 26.60 20.61
N HIS A 184 12.31 26.22 19.40
CA HIS A 184 13.22 27.05 18.61
C HIS A 184 12.61 28.42 18.26
N ARG A 185 11.35 28.47 17.88
CA ARG A 185 10.64 29.72 17.54
C ARG A 185 10.45 30.64 18.74
N ARG A 186 10.26 30.08 19.94
CA ARG A 186 10.13 30.85 21.19
C ARG A 186 11.46 31.24 21.82
N GLY A 187 12.60 30.80 21.26
CA GLY A 187 13.92 31.02 21.84
C GLY A 187 14.12 30.30 23.20
N ALA A 188 13.32 29.29 23.49
CA ALA A 188 13.36 28.53 24.72
C ALA A 188 14.44 27.44 24.69
N SER A 189 15.03 27.14 25.86
CA SER A 189 16.00 26.03 25.97
C SER A 189 15.32 24.68 26.04
N VAL A 190 16.09 23.62 25.78
CA VAL A 190 15.61 22.22 25.82
C VAL A 190 15.09 21.87 27.23
N HIS A 191 15.66 22.45 28.30
CA HIS A 191 15.18 22.26 29.69
C HIS A 191 13.72 22.70 29.87
N THR A 192 13.25 23.71 29.18
CA THR A 192 11.85 24.13 29.21
C THR A 192 10.94 23.15 28.45
N GLY A 193 11.53 22.34 27.58
CA GLY A 193 10.82 21.35 26.77
C GLY A 193 10.73 19.96 27.41
N GLU A 194 11.35 19.69 28.53
CA GLU A 194 11.27 18.38 29.18
C GLU A 194 9.82 17.94 29.44
N SER A 195 8.97 18.84 29.90
CA SER A 195 7.55 18.56 30.11
C SER A 195 6.82 18.24 28.80
N VAL A 196 7.15 18.95 27.71
CA VAL A 196 6.57 18.70 26.38
C VAL A 196 7.08 17.39 25.82
N ALA A 197 8.37 17.08 25.96
CA ALA A 197 8.95 15.81 25.54
C ALA A 197 8.34 14.62 26.31
N VAL A 198 8.11 14.76 27.62
CA VAL A 198 7.44 13.75 28.44
C VAL A 198 5.99 13.55 28.00
N ILE A 199 5.23 14.60 27.74
CA ILE A 199 3.85 14.52 27.29
C ILE A 199 3.80 13.84 25.91
N LEU A 200 4.68 14.21 24.98
CA LEU A 200 4.76 13.58 23.66
C LEU A 200 5.17 12.10 23.76
N ALA A 201 6.14 11.78 24.63
CA ALA A 201 6.53 10.40 24.88
C ALA A 201 5.37 9.57 25.46
N VAL A 202 4.60 10.13 26.39
CA VAL A 202 3.42 9.47 26.96
C VAL A 202 2.33 9.29 25.89
N MET A 203 2.06 10.30 25.07
CA MET A 203 1.07 10.21 23.97
C MET A 203 1.43 9.15 22.93
N VAL A 204 2.71 8.85 22.73
CA VAL A 204 3.18 7.80 21.80
C VAL A 204 3.26 6.44 22.49
N LEU A 205 3.75 6.40 23.75
CA LEU A 205 3.93 5.15 24.47
C LEU A 205 2.60 4.53 24.94
N VAL A 206 1.60 5.35 25.32
CA VAL A 206 0.31 4.82 25.79
C VAL A 206 -0.41 4.01 24.72
N PRO A 207 -0.59 4.47 23.47
CA PRO A 207 -1.17 3.65 22.41
C PRO A 207 -0.31 2.42 22.07
N ALA A 208 1.02 2.56 22.04
CA ALA A 208 1.92 1.45 21.79
C ALA A 208 1.85 0.37 22.88
N LEU A 209 1.71 0.74 24.15
CA LEU A 209 1.53 -0.20 25.26
C LEU A 209 0.17 -0.89 25.22
N VAL A 210 -0.89 -0.18 24.82
CA VAL A 210 -2.22 -0.78 24.64
C VAL A 210 -2.23 -1.81 23.53
N SER A 211 -1.45 -1.60 22.46
CA SER A 211 -1.30 -2.55 21.34
C SER A 211 -0.48 -3.81 21.72
N VAL A 212 0.25 -3.79 22.83
CA VAL A 212 1.10 -4.93 23.27
C VAL A 212 0.42 -5.77 24.35
N VAL A 213 -0.82 -5.43 24.77
CA VAL A 213 -1.54 -6.26 25.75
C VAL A 213 -1.88 -7.61 25.08
N PRO A 214 -1.33 -8.75 25.62
CA PRO A 214 -1.65 -10.07 25.09
C PRO A 214 -3.16 -10.34 25.30
N GLY A 215 -3.89 -10.49 24.20
CA GLY A 215 -5.35 -10.70 24.21
C GLY A 215 -6.19 -9.59 23.58
N SER A 216 -5.62 -8.43 23.30
CA SER A 216 -6.24 -7.51 22.36
C SER A 216 -5.81 -7.96 20.95
N SER A 217 -6.61 -8.77 20.31
CA SER A 217 -6.62 -8.85 18.84
C SER A 217 -6.63 -7.39 18.37
N GLY A 218 -5.58 -6.99 17.63
CA GLY A 218 -5.45 -5.63 17.14
C GLY A 218 -6.69 -5.28 16.35
N GLY A 219 -7.64 -4.64 17.01
CA GLY A 219 -8.79 -4.07 16.36
C GLY A 219 -8.26 -2.99 15.43
N THR A 220 -8.33 -3.23 14.15
CA THR A 220 -8.39 -2.15 13.16
C THR A 220 -9.42 -1.18 13.66
N VAL A 221 -9.04 0.09 13.80
CA VAL A 221 -10.01 1.16 14.07
C VAL A 221 -10.89 1.20 12.82
N GLU A 222 -12.04 0.58 12.92
CA GLU A 222 -13.09 0.58 11.93
C GLU A 222 -13.65 2.01 11.83
N LEU A 223 -12.98 2.83 11.04
CA LEU A 223 -13.49 4.13 10.61
C LEU A 223 -14.19 3.91 9.26
N VAL A 224 -15.50 3.68 9.37
CA VAL A 224 -16.50 3.72 8.28
C VAL A 224 -16.52 2.50 7.34
N GLY A 225 -17.53 1.66 7.53
CA GLY A 225 -17.99 0.66 6.58
C GLY A 225 -18.46 -0.61 7.27
N GLY A 226 -19.71 -0.61 7.74
CA GLY A 226 -20.29 -1.76 8.43
C GLY A 226 -20.37 -2.99 7.56
N GLY A 227 -19.79 -4.05 8.04
CA GLY A 227 -20.06 -5.42 7.63
C GLY A 227 -20.00 -6.29 8.88
N ASP A 228 -21.17 -6.72 9.37
CA ASP A 228 -21.31 -7.70 10.46
C ASP A 228 -20.79 -9.08 9.99
N GLY A 229 -19.46 -9.28 10.07
CA GLY A 229 -18.84 -10.58 9.85
C GLY A 229 -17.66 -10.79 10.80
N PRO A 230 -17.47 -11.97 11.41
CA PRO A 230 -16.33 -12.22 12.25
C PRO A 230 -15.03 -12.12 11.43
N ASP A 231 -13.98 -11.53 12.01
CA ASP A 231 -12.61 -11.49 11.49
C ASP A 231 -12.02 -12.91 11.38
N THR A 232 -12.41 -13.64 10.35
CA THR A 232 -11.88 -14.98 10.05
C THR A 232 -10.99 -14.89 8.81
N ILE A 233 -9.94 -15.72 8.76
CA ILE A 233 -9.10 -15.84 7.55
C ILE A 233 -9.92 -16.12 6.30
N GLU A 234 -11.02 -16.89 6.44
CA GLU A 234 -11.92 -17.14 5.32
C GLU A 234 -12.63 -15.89 4.83
N ALA A 235 -13.01 -14.97 5.75
CA ALA A 235 -13.59 -13.69 5.34
C ALA A 235 -12.58 -12.88 4.53
N ASN A 236 -11.32 -12.84 4.93
CA ASN A 236 -10.25 -12.16 4.20
C ASN A 236 -9.91 -12.86 2.88
N LEU A 237 -9.88 -14.19 2.84
CA LEU A 237 -9.69 -14.94 1.58
C LEU A 237 -10.86 -14.77 0.61
N LEU A 238 -12.07 -14.57 1.13
CA LEU A 238 -13.28 -14.40 0.33
C LEU A 238 -13.58 -12.92 0.00
N SER A 239 -12.83 -11.98 0.54
CA SER A 239 -12.93 -10.57 0.16
C SER A 239 -12.33 -10.29 -1.23
N ALA A 240 -11.59 -11.26 -1.80
CA ALA A 240 -10.87 -11.13 -3.06
C ALA A 240 -9.95 -9.88 -3.09
N GLU A 241 -9.47 -9.45 -1.92
CA GLU A 241 -8.54 -8.34 -1.81
C GLU A 241 -7.23 -8.64 -2.54
N SER A 242 -6.64 -7.61 -3.11
CA SER A 242 -5.39 -7.70 -3.86
C SER A 242 -4.16 -7.91 -2.97
N ALA A 243 -4.31 -7.76 -1.64
CA ALA A 243 -3.27 -8.03 -0.66
C ALA A 243 -3.77 -9.01 0.42
N PHE A 244 -2.92 -9.98 0.76
CA PHE A 244 -3.19 -10.98 1.78
C PHE A 244 -2.04 -11.05 2.78
N GLU A 245 -2.32 -10.67 4.03
CA GLU A 245 -1.38 -10.78 5.14
C GLU A 245 -1.85 -11.89 6.09
N VAL A 246 -0.98 -12.87 6.36
CA VAL A 246 -1.25 -13.90 7.35
C VAL A 246 -0.68 -13.44 8.69
N ALA A 247 -1.49 -12.74 9.47
CA ALA A 247 -1.12 -12.31 10.81
C ALA A 247 -2.06 -12.96 11.85
N GLY A 248 -1.50 -13.72 12.78
CA GLY A 248 -2.24 -14.28 13.92
C GLY A 248 -2.68 -15.74 13.79
N SER A 249 -3.62 -16.17 14.66
CA SER A 249 -4.13 -17.53 14.70
C SER A 249 -5.17 -17.77 13.60
N ILE A 250 -5.06 -18.89 12.91
CA ILE A 250 -6.05 -19.30 11.91
C ILE A 250 -7.33 -19.73 12.64
N SER A 251 -8.41 -18.98 12.43
CA SER A 251 -9.74 -19.33 12.88
C SER A 251 -10.62 -19.64 11.67
N LEU A 252 -11.10 -20.87 11.58
CA LEU A 252 -11.96 -21.30 10.49
C LEU A 252 -13.42 -21.28 10.97
N SER A 253 -14.32 -20.72 10.16
CA SER A 253 -15.75 -20.73 10.41
C SER A 253 -16.37 -21.94 9.70
N PRO A 254 -17.28 -22.70 10.34
CA PRO A 254 -18.01 -23.79 9.70
C PRO A 254 -19.14 -23.28 8.78
N ALA A 255 -19.27 -21.97 8.58
CA ALA A 255 -20.33 -21.40 7.77
C ALA A 255 -20.17 -21.78 6.28
N VAL A 256 -21.27 -22.24 5.67
CA VAL A 256 -21.32 -22.47 4.23
C VAL A 256 -21.29 -21.11 3.51
N ARG A 257 -20.35 -20.92 2.61
CA ARG A 257 -20.19 -19.69 1.83
C ARG A 257 -20.76 -19.83 0.42
N PHE A 258 -20.54 -20.99 -0.16
CA PHE A 258 -21.01 -21.35 -1.49
C PHE A 258 -21.53 -22.77 -1.50
N GLU A 259 -22.59 -23.03 -2.25
CA GLU A 259 -23.00 -24.33 -2.69
C GLU A 259 -22.61 -24.50 -4.16
N VAL A 260 -21.98 -25.63 -4.50
CA VAL A 260 -21.44 -25.83 -5.85
C VAL A 260 -22.02 -27.13 -6.44
N GLN A 261 -22.71 -26.99 -7.56
CA GLN A 261 -23.16 -28.15 -8.35
C GLN A 261 -22.14 -28.36 -9.48
N SER A 262 -21.45 -29.50 -9.44
CA SER A 262 -20.43 -29.88 -10.39
C SER A 262 -20.45 -31.38 -10.64
N PRO A 263 -20.19 -31.88 -11.87
CA PRO A 263 -20.08 -33.31 -12.17
C PRO A 263 -19.01 -34.04 -11.37
N GLU A 264 -18.00 -33.32 -10.88
CA GLU A 264 -16.91 -33.85 -10.07
C GLU A 264 -16.46 -32.81 -9.02
N SER A 265 -15.90 -33.28 -7.92
CA SER A 265 -15.29 -32.42 -6.91
C SER A 265 -13.94 -31.90 -7.39
N ARG A 266 -13.66 -30.62 -7.16
CA ARG A 266 -12.40 -29.95 -7.49
C ARG A 266 -12.00 -28.96 -6.40
N TYR A 267 -10.79 -28.45 -6.48
CA TYR A 267 -10.40 -27.26 -5.75
C TYR A 267 -10.94 -26.03 -6.48
N TRP A 268 -11.73 -25.24 -5.78
CA TRP A 268 -12.24 -23.97 -6.29
C TRP A 268 -11.33 -22.85 -5.81
N ARG A 269 -10.70 -22.18 -6.77
CA ARG A 269 -9.79 -21.09 -6.52
C ARG A 269 -10.57 -19.79 -6.43
N VAL A 270 -10.30 -19.00 -5.41
CA VAL A 270 -10.93 -17.71 -5.16
C VAL A 270 -10.07 -16.59 -5.76
N SER A 271 -8.78 -16.62 -5.47
CA SER A 271 -7.83 -15.60 -5.89
C SER A 271 -6.42 -16.18 -6.01
N SER A 272 -5.59 -15.52 -6.79
CA SER A 272 -4.16 -15.84 -6.93
C SER A 272 -3.34 -14.61 -6.58
N TYR A 273 -2.23 -14.84 -5.91
CA TYR A 273 -1.26 -13.81 -5.56
C TYR A 273 0.06 -14.17 -6.21
N ASN A 274 0.70 -13.20 -6.86
CA ASN A 274 1.89 -13.44 -7.66
C ASN A 274 3.17 -12.84 -7.08
N ARG A 275 3.07 -12.14 -5.93
CA ARG A 275 4.21 -11.49 -5.33
C ARG A 275 4.17 -11.52 -3.81
N TYR A 276 5.30 -11.90 -3.19
CA TYR A 276 5.51 -11.81 -1.75
C TYR A 276 6.26 -10.53 -1.40
N THR A 277 5.74 -9.74 -0.44
CA THR A 277 6.30 -8.42 -0.05
C THR A 277 7.20 -8.48 1.19
N GLY A 278 7.39 -9.66 1.78
CA GLY A 278 8.05 -9.80 3.08
C GLY A 278 7.07 -9.78 4.26
N ASN A 279 5.94 -9.13 4.15
CA ASN A 279 4.88 -9.09 5.16
C ASN A 279 3.64 -9.88 4.75
N GLY A 280 3.38 -9.99 3.46
CA GLY A 280 2.21 -10.69 2.92
C GLY A 280 2.34 -10.92 1.42
N TRP A 281 1.29 -11.45 0.84
CA TRP A 281 1.17 -11.69 -0.59
C TRP A 281 0.31 -10.62 -1.22
N VAL A 282 0.71 -10.13 -2.40
CA VAL A 282 -0.07 -9.17 -3.19
C VAL A 282 -0.29 -9.71 -4.59
N ARG A 283 -1.38 -9.29 -5.20
CA ARG A 283 -1.63 -9.49 -6.61
C ARG A 283 -1.25 -8.20 -7.34
N SER A 284 -0.29 -8.31 -8.24
CA SER A 284 0.08 -7.22 -9.16
C SER A 284 -0.52 -7.46 -10.53
N GLY A 285 -0.95 -6.41 -11.19
CA GLY A 285 -1.53 -6.47 -12.52
C GLY A 285 -2.94 -5.88 -12.58
N GLU A 286 -3.41 -5.66 -13.79
CA GLU A 286 -4.69 -5.02 -14.05
C GLU A 286 -5.84 -6.02 -13.95
N THR A 287 -6.96 -5.58 -13.39
CA THR A 287 -8.24 -6.30 -13.43
C THR A 287 -9.10 -5.65 -14.51
N ILE A 288 -9.41 -6.39 -15.57
CA ILE A 288 -10.13 -5.91 -16.75
C ILE A 288 -11.58 -6.42 -16.78
N PRO A 289 -12.51 -5.74 -17.45
CA PRO A 289 -13.86 -6.26 -17.70
C PRO A 289 -13.82 -7.63 -18.38
N TYR A 290 -14.72 -8.52 -18.00
CA TYR A 290 -14.77 -9.85 -18.56
C TYR A 290 -14.93 -9.81 -20.09
N SER A 291 -14.04 -10.54 -20.76
CA SER A 291 -14.14 -10.89 -22.17
C SER A 291 -13.76 -12.37 -22.33
N ALA A 292 -14.58 -13.13 -23.03
CA ALA A 292 -14.27 -14.55 -23.28
C ALA A 292 -12.98 -14.76 -24.08
N ALA A 293 -12.51 -13.75 -24.82
CA ALA A 293 -11.25 -13.78 -25.57
C ALA A 293 -10.01 -13.70 -24.67
N GLU A 294 -10.13 -13.14 -23.47
CA GLU A 294 -9.03 -13.01 -22.51
C GLU A 294 -8.79 -14.29 -21.70
N LEU A 295 -9.80 -15.18 -21.64
CA LEU A 295 -9.69 -16.45 -20.95
C LEU A 295 -9.25 -17.55 -21.95
N SER A 296 -8.02 -18.01 -21.81
CA SER A 296 -7.45 -19.06 -22.65
C SER A 296 -7.42 -20.41 -21.95
N SER A 297 -7.68 -21.50 -22.70
CA SER A 297 -7.44 -22.85 -22.19
C SER A 297 -5.96 -23.06 -21.91
N PRO A 298 -5.61 -23.87 -20.87
CA PRO A 298 -4.24 -24.30 -20.69
C PRO A 298 -3.72 -25.04 -21.92
N SER A 299 -2.41 -25.01 -22.11
CA SER A 299 -1.74 -25.79 -23.16
C SER A 299 -1.90 -27.30 -22.88
N GLY A 300 -1.98 -28.10 -23.95
CA GLY A 300 -2.12 -29.56 -23.85
C GLY A 300 -3.56 -30.04 -23.83
N GLU A 301 -3.71 -31.35 -23.55
CA GLU A 301 -5.02 -32.00 -23.50
C GLU A 301 -5.83 -31.51 -22.30
N SER A 302 -7.06 -31.11 -22.52
CA SER A 302 -7.93 -30.61 -21.47
C SER A 302 -9.38 -30.99 -21.71
N ARG A 303 -10.18 -31.04 -20.65
CA ARG A 303 -11.62 -31.30 -20.70
C ARG A 303 -12.40 -30.16 -20.07
N ARG A 304 -13.60 -29.94 -20.55
CA ARG A 304 -14.48 -28.88 -20.02
C ARG A 304 -15.22 -29.37 -18.78
N LEU A 305 -15.31 -28.50 -17.79
CA LEU A 305 -16.06 -28.69 -16.56
C LEU A 305 -16.98 -27.49 -16.37
N THR A 306 -18.30 -27.72 -16.36
CA THR A 306 -19.28 -26.69 -16.05
C THR A 306 -19.69 -26.80 -14.59
N GLN A 307 -19.69 -25.68 -13.89
CA GLN A 307 -19.96 -25.55 -12.47
C GLN A 307 -21.04 -24.48 -12.25
N GLN A 308 -22.00 -24.74 -11.40
CA GLN A 308 -23.02 -23.79 -10.95
C GLN A 308 -22.77 -23.47 -9.49
N PHE A 309 -22.60 -22.19 -9.19
CA PHE A 309 -22.40 -21.68 -7.83
C PHE A 309 -23.66 -21.00 -7.34
N SER A 310 -24.04 -21.26 -6.09
CA SER A 310 -25.03 -20.51 -5.33
C SER A 310 -24.35 -19.85 -4.15
N VAL A 311 -24.57 -18.57 -3.96
CA VAL A 311 -23.93 -17.76 -2.92
C VAL A 311 -24.78 -17.84 -1.65
N GLU A 312 -24.21 -18.35 -0.55
CA GLU A 312 -24.91 -18.48 0.74
C GLU A 312 -24.64 -17.31 1.68
N SER A 313 -23.52 -16.60 1.49
CA SER A 313 -23.15 -15.42 2.26
C SER A 313 -22.58 -14.35 1.32
N SER A 314 -22.88 -13.09 1.57
CA SER A 314 -22.40 -11.98 0.75
C SER A 314 -20.88 -11.97 0.65
N THR A 315 -20.34 -11.77 -0.56
CA THR A 315 -18.92 -11.89 -0.87
C THR A 315 -18.51 -11.08 -2.09
N ASN A 316 -17.24 -10.73 -2.17
CA ASN A 316 -16.62 -10.11 -3.34
C ASN A 316 -15.83 -11.13 -4.19
N ALA A 317 -15.95 -12.42 -3.87
CA ALA A 317 -15.24 -13.49 -4.55
C ALA A 317 -16.14 -14.25 -5.53
N MET A 318 -15.56 -14.68 -6.66
CA MET A 318 -16.18 -15.60 -7.64
C MET A 318 -15.31 -16.86 -7.81
N PRO A 319 -15.43 -17.85 -6.89
CA PRO A 319 -14.69 -19.10 -7.01
C PRO A 319 -14.91 -19.81 -8.35
N ALA A 320 -13.86 -20.45 -8.88
CA ALA A 320 -13.95 -21.32 -10.04
C ALA A 320 -12.86 -22.40 -10.00
N ALA A 321 -13.09 -23.54 -10.64
CA ALA A 321 -12.02 -24.50 -10.88
C ALA A 321 -11.02 -23.92 -11.88
N TRP A 322 -9.75 -24.16 -11.66
CA TRP A 322 -8.71 -23.70 -12.56
C TRP A 322 -8.68 -24.57 -13.83
N ARG A 323 -8.68 -24.00 -15.04
CA ARG A 323 -8.67 -22.60 -15.43
C ARG A 323 -10.05 -22.24 -15.98
N PRO A 324 -10.68 -21.15 -15.50
CA PRO A 324 -11.93 -20.69 -16.08
C PRO A 324 -11.72 -20.24 -17.53
N ILE A 325 -12.67 -20.56 -18.42
CA ILE A 325 -12.64 -20.18 -19.84
C ILE A 325 -13.92 -19.50 -20.30
N ALA A 326 -14.99 -19.59 -19.53
CA ALA A 326 -16.22 -18.88 -19.81
C ALA A 326 -17.05 -18.67 -18.54
N VAL A 327 -17.73 -17.52 -18.49
CA VAL A 327 -18.72 -17.17 -17.47
C VAL A 327 -20.10 -17.14 -18.10
N GLY A 328 -21.12 -17.54 -17.38
CA GLY A 328 -22.50 -17.52 -17.85
C GLY A 328 -22.95 -16.11 -18.24
N SER A 329 -23.72 -15.98 -19.30
CA SER A 329 -24.12 -14.69 -19.87
C SER A 329 -24.92 -13.82 -18.89
N ALA A 330 -25.54 -14.41 -17.88
CA ALA A 330 -26.33 -13.67 -16.88
C ALA A 330 -25.47 -12.72 -16.02
N VAL A 331 -24.21 -13.07 -15.79
CA VAL A 331 -23.28 -12.30 -14.92
C VAL A 331 -22.04 -11.81 -15.67
N ALA A 332 -21.96 -12.05 -16.98
CA ALA A 332 -20.79 -11.74 -17.77
C ALA A 332 -20.43 -10.24 -17.76
N ASN A 333 -21.43 -9.34 -17.77
CA ASN A 333 -21.21 -7.90 -17.72
C ASN A 333 -20.84 -7.39 -16.32
N ASP A 334 -21.14 -8.17 -15.29
CA ASP A 334 -20.86 -7.85 -13.89
C ASP A 334 -19.66 -8.66 -13.37
N THR A 335 -18.81 -9.14 -14.28
CA THR A 335 -17.59 -9.90 -13.97
C THR A 335 -16.36 -9.19 -14.52
N ARG A 336 -15.26 -9.27 -13.79
CA ARG A 336 -13.91 -8.84 -14.18
C ARG A 336 -12.97 -10.03 -14.16
N ILE A 337 -11.85 -9.90 -14.87
CA ILE A 337 -10.78 -10.89 -14.93
C ILE A 337 -9.51 -10.25 -14.39
N THR A 338 -8.84 -10.93 -13.47
CA THR A 338 -7.52 -10.52 -12.97
C THR A 338 -6.40 -10.92 -13.95
N SER A 339 -5.22 -10.35 -13.78
CA SER A 339 -4.01 -10.73 -14.54
C SER A 339 -3.67 -12.22 -14.45
N GLU A 340 -4.06 -12.87 -13.36
CA GLU A 340 -3.84 -14.31 -13.15
C GLU A 340 -5.00 -15.20 -13.65
N GLY A 341 -6.02 -14.58 -14.26
CA GLY A 341 -7.18 -15.26 -14.82
C GLY A 341 -8.21 -15.70 -13.78
N ASP A 342 -8.21 -15.09 -12.60
CA ASP A 342 -9.27 -15.27 -11.61
C ASP A 342 -10.47 -14.40 -11.95
N LEU A 343 -11.64 -14.77 -11.47
CA LEU A 343 -12.88 -14.05 -11.69
C LEU A 343 -13.24 -13.21 -10.48
N GLU A 344 -13.66 -11.97 -10.71
CA GLU A 344 -14.15 -11.05 -9.68
C GLU A 344 -15.49 -10.43 -10.08
N PRO A 345 -16.45 -10.25 -9.16
CA PRO A 345 -17.65 -9.51 -9.47
C PRO A 345 -17.35 -7.99 -9.49
N VAL A 346 -18.06 -7.23 -10.32
CA VAL A 346 -17.98 -5.76 -10.33
C VAL A 346 -18.52 -5.16 -9.04
N GLY A 347 -19.50 -5.82 -8.41
CA GLY A 347 -20.07 -5.47 -7.11
C GLY A 347 -20.15 -6.69 -6.20
N GLN A 348 -20.56 -6.48 -4.96
CA GLN A 348 -20.72 -7.58 -4.01
C GLN A 348 -21.83 -8.53 -4.46
N LEU A 349 -21.55 -9.83 -4.48
CA LEU A 349 -22.54 -10.88 -4.61
C LEU A 349 -23.28 -11.03 -3.29
N SER A 350 -24.61 -11.12 -3.36
CA SER A 350 -25.49 -11.27 -2.21
C SER A 350 -25.88 -12.73 -2.00
N SER A 351 -26.27 -13.09 -0.77
CA SER A 351 -26.89 -14.39 -0.50
C SER A 351 -28.10 -14.61 -1.41
N GLY A 352 -28.14 -15.77 -2.08
CA GLY A 352 -29.16 -16.13 -3.07
C GLY A 352 -28.75 -15.85 -4.52
N ASP A 353 -27.68 -15.10 -4.77
CA ASP A 353 -27.15 -14.94 -6.13
C ASP A 353 -26.58 -16.27 -6.63
N SER A 354 -26.58 -16.43 -7.95
CA SER A 354 -26.00 -17.61 -8.58
C SER A 354 -25.31 -17.28 -9.89
N TYR A 355 -24.24 -18.02 -10.19
CA TYR A 355 -23.50 -17.87 -11.43
C TYR A 355 -22.95 -19.20 -11.94
N GLN A 356 -22.73 -19.28 -13.24
CA GLN A 356 -22.17 -20.45 -13.89
C GLN A 356 -20.80 -20.16 -14.46
N VAL A 357 -19.85 -21.09 -14.26
CA VAL A 357 -18.51 -21.02 -14.85
C VAL A 357 -18.22 -22.31 -15.60
N THR A 358 -17.62 -22.19 -16.76
CA THR A 358 -17.01 -23.29 -17.50
C THR A 358 -15.51 -23.18 -17.40
N SER A 359 -14.86 -24.23 -16.93
CA SER A 359 -13.40 -24.32 -16.79
C SER A 359 -12.82 -25.35 -17.73
N SER A 360 -11.58 -25.15 -18.16
CA SER A 360 -10.78 -26.12 -18.93
C SER A 360 -9.82 -26.81 -17.99
N ILE A 361 -10.07 -28.07 -17.69
CA ILE A 361 -9.29 -28.86 -16.74
C ILE A 361 -8.22 -29.65 -17.49
N PRO A 362 -6.92 -29.46 -17.21
CA PRO A 362 -5.85 -30.24 -17.82
C PRO A 362 -6.02 -31.72 -17.52
N VAL A 363 -5.79 -32.54 -18.55
CA VAL A 363 -5.72 -34.00 -18.43
C VAL A 363 -4.25 -34.39 -18.53
N VAL A 364 -3.64 -34.74 -17.39
CA VAL A 364 -2.21 -35.03 -17.32
C VAL A 364 -2.02 -36.41 -16.69
N SER A 365 -1.21 -37.25 -17.33
CA SER A 365 -0.82 -38.53 -16.77
C SER A 365 0.46 -38.41 -15.93
N PRO A 366 0.69 -39.30 -14.96
CA PRO A 366 1.95 -39.33 -14.20
C PRO A 366 3.18 -39.44 -15.11
N GLU A 367 3.06 -40.20 -16.19
CA GLU A 367 4.14 -40.42 -17.16
C GLU A 367 4.46 -39.12 -17.91
N ALA A 368 3.44 -38.35 -18.30
CA ALA A 368 3.63 -37.04 -18.95
C ALA A 368 4.29 -36.03 -18.02
N LEU A 369 3.91 -36.04 -16.71
CA LEU A 369 4.54 -35.18 -15.70
C LEU A 369 6.01 -35.55 -15.47
N SER A 370 6.32 -36.84 -15.39
CA SER A 370 7.69 -37.32 -15.18
C SER A 370 8.59 -37.11 -16.40
N GLY A 371 8.00 -37.02 -17.59
CA GLY A 371 8.70 -36.74 -18.85
C GLY A 371 8.86 -35.25 -19.17
N ALA A 372 8.19 -34.37 -18.43
CA ALA A 372 8.33 -32.92 -18.57
C ALA A 372 9.69 -32.50 -18.01
N VAL A 373 10.64 -32.23 -18.87
CA VAL A 373 11.99 -31.76 -18.48
C VAL A 373 12.03 -30.26 -18.78
N GLY A 374 12.21 -29.47 -17.73
CA GLY A 374 12.70 -28.10 -17.59
C GLY A 374 12.94 -27.22 -18.83
N ASP A 375 12.00 -27.21 -19.77
CA ASP A 375 12.00 -26.28 -20.89
C ASP A 375 10.92 -25.23 -20.62
N ASP A 376 11.12 -24.53 -19.47
CA ASP A 376 10.17 -23.51 -19.04
C ASP A 376 10.23 -22.32 -20.01
N PRO A 377 9.07 -21.72 -20.38
CA PRO A 377 9.04 -20.50 -21.16
C PRO A 377 9.90 -19.41 -20.53
N SER A 378 10.69 -18.70 -21.35
CA SER A 378 11.66 -17.71 -20.88
C SER A 378 11.02 -16.58 -20.06
N ASP A 379 9.78 -16.21 -20.38
CA ASP A 379 8.99 -15.21 -19.63
C ASP A 379 8.59 -15.70 -18.22
N ILE A 380 8.40 -17.01 -18.04
CA ILE A 380 8.14 -17.62 -16.74
C ILE A 380 9.44 -17.63 -15.91
N VAL A 381 10.55 -18.07 -16.52
CA VAL A 381 11.85 -18.07 -15.84
C VAL A 381 12.24 -16.67 -15.41
N GLU A 382 12.12 -15.67 -16.30
CA GLU A 382 12.46 -14.28 -15.98
C GLU A 382 11.59 -13.67 -14.87
N ARG A 383 10.32 -14.11 -14.77
CA ARG A 383 9.37 -13.59 -13.78
C ARG A 383 9.52 -14.21 -12.39
N TYR A 384 9.93 -15.48 -12.29
CA TYR A 384 9.85 -16.26 -11.06
C TYR A 384 11.21 -16.79 -10.56
N THR A 385 12.29 -16.55 -11.25
CA THR A 385 13.66 -16.91 -10.84
C THR A 385 14.59 -15.71 -10.83
#